data_1568066ea825116a7f0e065615136831
#
_entry.id   1568066ea825116a7f0e065615136831
#
_cell.length_a   1.000
_cell.length_b   1.000
_cell.length_c   1.000
_cell.angle_alpha   90.00
_cell.angle_beta   90.00
_cell.angle_gamma   90.00
#
_symmetry.space_group_name_H-M   'P 1'
#
loop_
_entity.id
_entity.type
_entity.pdbx_description
1 polymer ?
#
loop_
_entity_poly.entity_id
_entity_poly.type
_entity_poly.pdbx_seq_one_letter_code
_entity_poly.pdbx_strand_id
1 'polypeptide(L)'
;MLHEPKAKGCHLYILPDDSVIIQGFFHDNYGPGLVHSHVRARISKELIPVLLGKLVLKITNTSKFIDVQEWVKDEDSYNKAFLSFAGYKNFRRLEKETACVIIKLANNVITITPTEYDRKDGGFSHLVDKEVTCSPDAESIYEHLIPLLKRSNYEHLAS
;
A
#
# COMPACT_ATOMS: atom_id res chain seq x y z
N MET A 1 -3.96 30.50 -3.77
CA MET A 1 -3.72 29.66 -2.60
C MET A 1 -2.87 28.46 -3.02
N LEU A 2 -1.68 28.38 -2.47
CA LEU A 2 -0.80 27.24 -2.74
C LEU A 2 -1.35 26.04 -1.96
N HIS A 3 -1.89 25.09 -2.68
CA HIS A 3 -2.21 23.80 -2.06
C HIS A 3 -0.88 23.09 -1.78
N GLU A 4 -0.68 22.64 -0.55
CA GLU A 4 0.42 21.76 -0.26
C GLU A 4 0.35 20.54 -1.21
N PRO A 5 1.48 20.10 -1.77
CA PRO A 5 1.49 18.91 -2.60
C PRO A 5 1.01 17.74 -1.76
N LYS A 6 -0.15 17.22 -2.12
CA LYS A 6 -0.69 16.05 -1.44
C LYS A 6 0.16 14.82 -1.74
N ALA A 7 0.30 13.95 -0.76
CA ALA A 7 1.08 12.74 -0.90
C ALA A 7 0.50 11.82 -1.97
N LYS A 8 1.34 11.33 -2.86
CA LYS A 8 1.05 10.16 -3.69
C LYS A 8 1.28 8.91 -2.87
N GLY A 9 0.62 7.82 -3.18
CA GLY A 9 0.79 6.64 -2.35
C GLY A 9 0.40 5.33 -3.00
N CYS A 10 0.86 4.27 -2.35
CA CYS A 10 0.41 2.91 -2.61
C CYS A 10 0.47 2.10 -1.32
N HIS A 11 -0.28 1.00 -1.28
CA HIS A 11 -0.15 -0.01 -0.23
C HIS A 11 0.50 -1.27 -0.82
N LEU A 12 1.33 -1.90 -0.02
CA LEU A 12 1.96 -3.16 -0.35
C LEU A 12 1.41 -4.21 0.61
N TYR A 13 0.83 -5.29 0.04
CA TYR A 13 0.32 -6.42 0.81
C TYR A 13 1.22 -7.62 0.59
N ILE A 14 1.61 -8.29 1.67
CA ILE A 14 2.42 -9.50 1.63
C ILE A 14 1.48 -10.69 1.80
N LEU A 15 1.39 -11.51 0.76
CA LEU A 15 0.45 -12.63 0.68
C LEU A 15 1.02 -13.91 1.32
N PRO A 16 0.16 -14.91 1.61
CA PRO A 16 0.60 -16.16 2.22
C PRO A 16 1.70 -16.93 1.48
N ASP A 17 1.80 -16.76 0.16
CA ASP A 17 2.83 -17.38 -0.67
C ASP A 17 4.11 -16.53 -0.81
N ASP A 18 4.24 -15.48 0.00
CA ASP A 18 5.32 -14.49 -0.05
C ASP A 18 5.34 -13.63 -1.32
N SER A 19 4.33 -13.75 -2.20
CA SER A 19 4.14 -12.76 -3.25
C SER A 19 3.62 -11.45 -2.65
N VAL A 20 3.73 -10.36 -3.40
CA VAL A 20 3.24 -9.06 -2.95
C VAL A 20 2.26 -8.48 -3.96
N ILE A 21 1.28 -7.73 -3.44
CA ILE A 21 0.41 -6.89 -4.26
C ILE A 21 0.74 -5.44 -3.94
N ILE A 22 0.93 -4.65 -4.99
CA ILE A 22 1.07 -3.20 -4.86
C ILE A 22 -0.24 -2.59 -5.35
N GLN A 23 -0.95 -1.91 -4.47
CA GLN A 23 -2.23 -1.27 -4.77
C GLN A 23 -2.05 0.25 -4.81
N GLY A 24 -2.31 0.86 -5.96
CA GLY A 24 -2.25 2.30 -6.13
C GLY A 24 -3.47 3.02 -5.57
N PHE A 25 -3.31 4.31 -5.31
CA PHE A 25 -4.35 5.15 -4.72
C PHE A 25 -4.52 6.46 -5.49
N PHE A 26 -5.73 6.99 -5.45
CA PHE A 26 -6.00 8.38 -5.79
C PHE A 26 -5.85 9.27 -4.54
N HIS A 27 -5.52 10.54 -4.73
CA HIS A 27 -5.58 11.55 -3.67
C HIS A 27 -6.98 12.15 -3.60
N ASP A 28 -7.43 12.42 -2.40
CA ASP A 28 -8.61 13.21 -2.18
C ASP A 28 -8.31 14.71 -2.39
N ASN A 29 -9.21 15.42 -3.05
CA ASN A 29 -9.11 16.86 -3.26
C ASN A 29 -9.30 17.67 -1.96
N TYR A 30 -9.97 17.10 -0.97
CA TYR A 30 -10.40 17.81 0.23
C TYR A 30 -9.64 17.45 1.49
N GLY A 31 -8.75 16.47 1.46
CA GLY A 31 -8.05 16.02 2.65
C GLY A 31 -6.81 15.18 2.35
N PRO A 32 -6.18 14.62 3.38
CA PRO A 32 -5.01 13.75 3.24
C PRO A 32 -5.37 12.32 2.83
N GLY A 33 -6.64 12.04 2.59
CA GLY A 33 -7.14 10.70 2.32
C GLY A 33 -6.63 10.13 1.01
N LEU A 34 -6.41 8.81 1.02
CA LEU A 34 -6.09 8.02 -0.15
C LEU A 34 -7.23 7.02 -0.37
N VAL A 35 -7.71 6.92 -1.60
CA VAL A 35 -8.76 5.97 -1.98
C VAL A 35 -8.25 5.05 -3.10
N HIS A 36 -8.73 3.81 -3.10
CA HIS A 36 -8.28 2.80 -4.07
C HIS A 36 -8.44 3.27 -5.52
N SER A 37 -7.38 3.11 -6.30
CA SER A 37 -7.43 3.24 -7.76
C SER A 37 -7.56 1.86 -8.40
N HIS A 38 -7.62 1.82 -9.73
CA HIS A 38 -7.57 0.57 -10.48
C HIS A 38 -6.14 0.13 -10.83
N VAL A 39 -5.13 0.90 -10.41
CA VAL A 39 -3.73 0.60 -10.72
C VAL A 39 -3.16 -0.33 -9.64
N ARG A 40 -2.78 -1.52 -10.03
CA ARG A 40 -2.18 -2.51 -9.14
C ARG A 40 -1.32 -3.50 -9.89
N ALA A 41 -0.43 -4.17 -9.15
CA ALA A 41 0.40 -5.24 -9.69
C ALA A 41 0.58 -6.32 -8.64
N ARG A 42 0.75 -7.56 -9.09
CA ARG A 42 1.17 -8.68 -8.24
C ARG A 42 2.53 -9.16 -8.70
N ILE A 43 3.45 -9.33 -7.75
CA ILE A 43 4.81 -9.76 -8.01
C ILE A 43 5.04 -11.09 -7.29
N SER A 44 5.46 -12.12 -8.02
CA SER A 44 5.86 -13.39 -7.43
C SER A 44 7.12 -13.20 -6.58
N LYS A 45 7.30 -14.06 -5.59
CA LYS A 45 8.46 -14.04 -4.69
C LYS A 45 9.79 -13.92 -5.42
N GLU A 46 9.96 -14.67 -6.50
CA GLU A 46 11.20 -14.76 -7.28
C GLU A 46 11.54 -13.45 -7.99
N LEU A 47 10.51 -12.65 -8.35
CA LEU A 47 10.68 -11.40 -9.08
C LEU A 47 10.79 -10.18 -8.16
N ILE A 48 10.58 -10.33 -6.85
CA ILE A 48 10.67 -9.21 -5.89
C ILE A 48 12.02 -8.48 -6.00
N PRO A 49 13.18 -9.15 -6.00
CA PRO A 49 14.46 -8.43 -6.08
C PRO A 49 14.65 -7.60 -7.36
N VAL A 50 13.96 -7.98 -8.44
CA VAL A 50 14.09 -7.33 -9.74
C VAL A 50 13.06 -6.21 -9.95
N LEU A 51 11.82 -6.43 -9.50
CA LEU A 51 10.69 -5.59 -9.89
C LEU A 51 10.13 -4.71 -8.78
N LEU A 52 10.31 -5.09 -7.51
CA LEU A 52 9.57 -4.44 -6.41
C LEU A 52 9.79 -2.92 -6.37
N GLY A 53 11.04 -2.48 -6.28
CA GLY A 53 11.34 -1.06 -6.19
C GLY A 53 10.83 -0.26 -7.39
N LYS A 54 10.99 -0.81 -8.58
CA LYS A 54 10.54 -0.17 -9.83
C LYS A 54 9.03 -0.03 -9.89
N LEU A 55 8.29 -1.07 -9.53
CA LEU A 55 6.83 -1.06 -9.58
C LEU A 55 6.23 -0.22 -8.46
N VAL A 56 6.80 -0.24 -7.26
CA VAL A 56 6.36 0.66 -6.18
C VAL A 56 6.48 2.11 -6.63
N LEU A 57 7.62 2.51 -7.18
CA LEU A 57 7.83 3.88 -7.66
C LEU A 57 6.85 4.23 -8.78
N LYS A 58 6.71 3.35 -9.77
CA LYS A 58 5.81 3.55 -10.90
C LYS A 58 4.36 3.68 -10.47
N ILE A 59 3.87 2.77 -9.62
CA ILE A 59 2.49 2.77 -9.15
C ILE A 59 2.21 3.98 -8.27
N THR A 60 3.14 4.33 -7.37
CA THR A 60 3.04 5.53 -6.56
C THR A 60 2.85 6.78 -7.42
N ASN A 61 3.61 6.89 -8.52
CA ASN A 61 3.53 8.03 -9.43
C ASN A 61 2.25 8.05 -10.28
N THR A 62 1.45 7.00 -10.32
CA THR A 62 0.14 7.01 -11.00
C THR A 62 -0.94 7.72 -10.20
N SER A 63 -0.70 7.98 -8.91
CA SER A 63 -1.66 8.69 -8.06
C SER A 63 -2.01 10.04 -8.67
N LYS A 64 -3.30 10.32 -8.75
CA LYS A 64 -3.84 11.59 -9.24
C LYS A 64 -4.97 12.05 -8.33
N PHE A 65 -5.34 13.33 -8.44
CA PHE A 65 -6.46 13.86 -7.68
C PHE A 65 -7.78 13.28 -8.17
N ILE A 66 -8.67 13.01 -7.23
CA ILE A 66 -10.03 12.61 -7.50
C ILE A 66 -10.95 13.34 -6.52
N ASP A 67 -12.16 13.63 -6.96
CA ASP A 67 -13.24 14.04 -6.07
C ASP A 67 -13.73 12.79 -5.32
N VAL A 68 -13.52 12.77 -4.01
CA VAL A 68 -13.88 11.61 -3.18
C VAL A 68 -15.40 11.35 -3.24
N GLN A 69 -16.23 12.39 -3.41
CA GLN A 69 -17.68 12.22 -3.53
C GLN A 69 -18.06 11.49 -4.82
N GLU A 70 -17.35 11.74 -5.90
CA GLU A 70 -17.52 10.97 -7.14
C GLU A 70 -17.02 9.54 -7.00
N TRP A 71 -15.88 9.36 -6.33
CA TRP A 71 -15.34 8.02 -6.06
C TRP A 71 -16.29 7.15 -5.22
N VAL A 72 -16.93 7.74 -4.20
CA VAL A 72 -17.85 7.03 -3.30
C VAL A 72 -19.01 6.39 -4.07
N LYS A 73 -19.45 6.98 -5.18
CA LYS A 73 -20.49 6.39 -6.02
C LYS A 73 -20.10 5.02 -6.58
N ASP A 74 -18.80 4.79 -6.80
CA ASP A 74 -18.25 3.55 -7.37
C ASP A 74 -17.39 2.78 -6.35
N GLU A 75 -17.46 3.14 -5.07
CA GLU A 75 -16.63 2.54 -4.01
C GLU A 75 -16.70 1.02 -4.00
N ASP A 76 -17.89 0.46 -4.08
CA ASP A 76 -18.08 -0.99 -4.11
C ASP A 76 -17.36 -1.64 -5.30
N SER A 77 -17.39 -1.00 -6.45
CA SER A 77 -16.72 -1.49 -7.66
C SER A 77 -15.20 -1.51 -7.48
N TYR A 78 -14.61 -0.45 -6.93
CA TYR A 78 -13.18 -0.39 -6.64
C TYR A 78 -12.75 -1.46 -5.64
N ASN A 79 -13.51 -1.59 -4.56
CA ASN A 79 -13.22 -2.55 -3.50
C ASN A 79 -13.37 -4.00 -3.96
N LYS A 80 -14.42 -4.30 -4.72
CA LYS A 80 -14.62 -5.64 -5.30
C LYS A 80 -13.52 -6.01 -6.30
N ALA A 81 -13.10 -5.06 -7.12
CA ALA A 81 -12.02 -5.27 -8.07
C ALA A 81 -10.70 -5.61 -7.36
N PHE A 82 -10.38 -4.88 -6.29
CA PHE A 82 -9.20 -5.16 -5.49
C PHE A 82 -9.27 -6.54 -4.82
N LEU A 83 -10.37 -6.85 -4.15
CA LEU A 83 -10.54 -8.13 -3.46
C LEU A 83 -10.47 -9.32 -4.43
N SER A 84 -11.10 -9.19 -5.60
CA SER A 84 -11.03 -10.20 -6.65
C SER A 84 -9.60 -10.42 -7.14
N PHE A 85 -8.87 -9.35 -7.37
CA PHE A 85 -7.46 -9.42 -7.77
C PHE A 85 -6.59 -10.09 -6.69
N ALA A 86 -6.84 -9.78 -5.42
CA ALA A 86 -6.11 -10.35 -4.30
C ALA A 86 -6.51 -11.80 -3.98
N GLY A 87 -7.65 -12.27 -4.49
CA GLY A 87 -8.15 -13.62 -4.25
C GLY A 87 -8.90 -13.77 -2.93
N TYR A 88 -9.49 -12.71 -2.42
CA TYR A 88 -10.23 -12.71 -1.16
C TYR A 88 -11.70 -12.31 -1.36
N LYS A 89 -12.59 -12.88 -0.54
CA LYS A 89 -14.01 -12.56 -0.59
C LYS A 89 -14.36 -11.27 0.16
N ASN A 90 -13.57 -10.91 1.16
CA ASN A 90 -13.80 -9.72 1.96
C ASN A 90 -12.48 -9.21 2.58
N PHE A 91 -12.50 -7.95 3.01
CA PHE A 91 -11.35 -7.31 3.63
C PHE A 91 -10.91 -7.97 4.94
N ARG A 92 -11.86 -8.42 5.74
CA ARG A 92 -11.55 -9.02 7.03
C ARG A 92 -10.63 -10.24 6.90
N ARG A 93 -10.88 -11.07 5.91
CA ARG A 93 -10.05 -12.24 5.64
C ARG A 93 -8.70 -11.84 5.06
N LEU A 94 -8.68 -10.91 4.12
CA LEU A 94 -7.45 -10.37 3.57
C LEU A 94 -6.55 -9.82 4.69
N GLU A 95 -7.09 -8.99 5.57
CA GLU A 95 -6.34 -8.38 6.66
C GLU A 95 -5.76 -9.41 7.64
N LYS A 96 -6.50 -10.46 7.93
CA LYS A 96 -6.02 -11.54 8.81
C LYS A 96 -4.88 -12.36 8.22
N GLU A 97 -4.86 -12.51 6.92
CA GLU A 97 -3.93 -13.40 6.21
C GLU A 97 -2.76 -12.68 5.54
N THR A 98 -2.75 -11.36 5.54
CA THR A 98 -1.70 -10.55 4.91
C THR A 98 -1.05 -9.59 5.89
N ALA A 99 0.11 -9.07 5.50
CA ALA A 99 0.71 -7.89 6.12
C ALA A 99 0.60 -6.72 5.15
N CYS A 100 0.53 -5.51 5.67
CA CYS A 100 0.42 -4.31 4.86
C CYS A 100 1.51 -3.31 5.22
N VAL A 101 2.09 -2.69 4.20
CA VAL A 101 3.03 -1.58 4.34
C VAL A 101 2.48 -0.40 3.55
N ILE A 102 2.51 0.78 4.14
CA ILE A 102 2.03 2.01 3.50
C ILE A 102 3.22 2.79 2.97
N ILE A 103 3.15 3.20 1.71
CA ILE A 103 4.20 3.94 1.04
C ILE A 103 3.61 5.25 0.53
N LYS A 104 4.26 6.36 0.87
CA LYS A 104 3.86 7.70 0.45
C LYS A 104 5.03 8.46 -0.14
N LEU A 105 4.74 9.27 -1.15
CA LEU A 105 5.70 10.19 -1.76
C LEU A 105 5.18 11.62 -1.57
N ALA A 106 5.93 12.45 -0.88
CA ALA A 106 5.64 13.86 -0.70
C ALA A 106 6.96 14.63 -0.62
N ASN A 107 7.02 15.80 -1.23
CA ASN A 107 8.22 16.66 -1.21
C ASN A 107 9.51 15.93 -1.64
N ASN A 108 9.40 15.07 -2.63
CA ASN A 108 10.51 14.27 -3.17
C ASN A 108 11.13 13.31 -2.14
N VAL A 109 10.37 12.89 -1.14
CA VAL A 109 10.78 11.92 -0.12
C VAL A 109 9.77 10.79 -0.06
N ILE A 110 10.26 9.55 -0.06
CA ILE A 110 9.45 8.36 0.19
C ILE A 110 9.40 8.11 1.69
N THR A 111 8.19 7.91 2.20
CA THR A 111 7.94 7.49 3.58
C THR A 111 7.35 6.08 3.55
N ILE A 112 7.96 5.17 4.29
CA ILE A 112 7.53 3.77 4.40
C ILE A 112 7.07 3.53 5.83
N THR A 113 5.79 3.25 6.01
CA THR A 113 5.16 3.06 7.32
C THR A 113 4.71 1.62 7.47
N PRO A 114 5.34 0.83 8.37
CA PRO A 114 4.84 -0.49 8.73
C PRO A 114 3.47 -0.39 9.40
N THR A 115 2.73 -1.48 9.38
CA THR A 115 1.43 -1.56 10.07
C THR A 115 1.35 -2.79 10.94
N GLU A 116 0.38 -2.79 11.85
CA GLU A 116 -0.01 -3.98 12.60
C GLU A 116 -1.50 -4.22 12.43
N TYR A 117 -1.91 -5.48 12.47
CA TYR A 117 -3.32 -5.84 12.37
C TYR A 117 -4.04 -5.57 13.69
N ASP A 118 -5.14 -4.85 13.63
CA ASP A 118 -6.00 -4.59 14.77
C ASP A 118 -6.99 -5.74 14.96
N ARG A 119 -6.75 -6.59 15.96
CA ARG A 119 -7.59 -7.75 16.23
C ARG A 119 -8.97 -7.39 16.77
N LYS A 120 -9.09 -6.22 17.38
CA LYS A 120 -10.34 -5.76 17.97
C LYS A 120 -11.28 -5.16 16.94
N ASP A 121 -10.78 -4.16 16.22
CA ASP A 121 -11.60 -3.37 15.32
C ASP A 121 -11.43 -3.77 13.85
N GLY A 122 -10.43 -4.59 13.52
CA GLY A 122 -10.04 -4.91 12.16
C GLY A 122 -9.22 -3.81 11.53
N GLY A 123 -8.68 -4.09 10.34
CA GLY A 123 -7.83 -3.14 9.63
C GLY A 123 -6.39 -3.14 10.10
N PHE A 124 -5.62 -2.25 9.54
CA PHE A 124 -4.20 -2.09 9.83
C PHE A 124 -3.94 -0.74 10.49
N SER A 125 -3.31 -0.76 11.66
CA SER A 125 -2.90 0.45 12.37
C SER A 125 -1.48 0.84 11.97
N HIS A 126 -1.26 2.12 11.72
CA HIS A 126 0.04 2.65 11.31
C HIS A 126 1.03 2.68 12.48
N LEU A 127 2.21 2.09 12.30
CA LEU A 127 3.28 2.15 13.27
C LEU A 127 4.19 3.35 12.98
N VAL A 128 3.71 4.54 13.31
CA VAL A 128 4.39 5.81 12.98
C VAL A 128 5.77 5.92 13.61
N ASP A 129 5.97 5.32 14.78
CA ASP A 129 7.26 5.27 15.47
C ASP A 129 8.30 4.39 14.76
N LYS A 130 7.86 3.54 13.84
CA LYS A 130 8.73 2.66 13.02
C LYS A 130 8.84 3.13 11.56
N GLU A 131 8.31 4.29 11.27
CA GLU A 131 8.35 4.88 9.95
C GLU A 131 9.77 5.23 9.53
N VAL A 132 10.11 4.93 8.28
CA VAL A 132 11.41 5.27 7.69
C VAL A 132 11.21 6.08 6.42
N THR A 133 12.23 6.89 6.10
CA THR A 133 12.23 7.69 4.86
C THR A 133 13.40 7.29 3.97
N CYS A 134 13.22 7.46 2.68
CA CYS A 134 14.28 7.23 1.71
C CYS A 134 14.09 8.08 0.45
N SER A 135 15.10 8.07 -0.42
CA SER A 135 15.03 8.75 -1.70
C SER A 135 14.03 8.07 -2.64
N PRO A 136 13.37 8.83 -3.55
CA PRO A 136 12.37 8.28 -4.46
C PRO A 136 13.00 7.60 -5.68
N ASP A 137 13.82 6.61 -5.43
CA ASP A 137 14.42 5.76 -6.46
C ASP A 137 14.20 4.28 -6.14
N ALA A 138 14.19 3.45 -7.17
CA ALA A 138 13.85 2.03 -7.06
C ALA A 138 14.76 1.26 -6.10
N GLU A 139 16.05 1.54 -6.11
CA GLU A 139 17.03 0.85 -5.25
C GLU A 139 16.82 1.18 -3.78
N SER A 140 16.70 2.47 -3.45
CA SER A 140 16.46 2.92 -2.07
C SER A 140 15.15 2.38 -1.52
N ILE A 141 14.09 2.40 -2.32
CA ILE A 141 12.79 1.85 -1.94
C ILE A 141 12.91 0.35 -1.63
N TYR A 142 13.55 -0.41 -2.52
CA TYR A 142 13.73 -1.84 -2.34
C TYR A 142 14.52 -2.16 -1.07
N GLU A 143 15.65 -1.49 -0.84
CA GLU A 143 16.48 -1.70 0.34
C GLU A 143 15.71 -1.49 1.65
N HIS A 144 14.85 -0.45 1.69
CA HIS A 144 14.06 -0.15 2.89
C HIS A 144 12.84 -1.08 3.05
N LEU A 145 12.36 -1.69 1.98
CA LEU A 145 11.25 -2.64 2.04
C LEU A 145 11.68 -4.06 2.43
N ILE A 146 12.90 -4.48 2.11
CA ILE A 146 13.39 -5.85 2.40
C ILE A 146 13.08 -6.29 3.83
N PRO A 147 13.39 -5.51 4.90
CA PRO A 147 13.14 -5.95 6.26
C PRO A 147 11.66 -6.15 6.58
N LEU A 148 10.77 -5.57 5.79
CA LEU A 148 9.31 -5.61 6.02
C LEU A 148 8.62 -6.72 5.24
N LEU A 149 9.33 -7.45 4.38
CA LEU A 149 8.72 -8.48 3.51
C LEU A 149 8.56 -9.84 4.19
N LYS A 150 9.16 -10.05 5.34
CA LYS A 150 9.11 -11.32 6.05
C LYS A 150 7.83 -11.42 6.88
N ARG A 151 6.92 -12.30 6.50
CA ARG A 151 5.62 -12.49 7.16
C ARG A 151 5.75 -12.79 8.66
N SER A 152 6.75 -13.57 9.07
CA SER A 152 6.94 -13.92 10.48
C SER A 152 7.29 -12.73 11.38
N ASN A 153 7.63 -11.56 10.81
CA ASN A 153 7.86 -10.33 11.57
C ASN A 153 6.56 -9.64 12.00
N TYR A 154 5.41 -10.11 11.51
CA TYR A 154 4.09 -9.58 11.85
C TYR A 154 3.42 -10.51 12.84
N GLU A 155 3.05 -9.98 14.00
CA GLU A 155 2.53 -10.78 15.13
C GLU A 155 1.34 -11.65 14.74
N HIS A 156 0.39 -11.12 13.99
CA HIS A 156 -0.82 -11.86 13.60
C HIS A 156 -0.56 -12.97 12.56
N LEU A 157 0.60 -12.97 11.90
CA LEU A 157 1.01 -13.97 10.91
C LEU A 157 2.05 -14.95 11.47
N ALA A 158 2.68 -14.62 12.58
CA ALA A 158 3.63 -15.48 13.27
C ALA A 158 2.85 -16.58 14.00
N SER A 159 2.98 -17.79 13.57
CA SER A 159 2.35 -18.97 14.19
C SER A 159 3.39 -19.84 14.86
#